data_85b402aff8e012923e81bdd684fcfa5a
#
_entry.id   85b402aff8e012923e81bdd684fcfa5a
#
_cell.length_a   1.000
_cell.length_b   1.000
_cell.length_c   1.000
_cell.angle_alpha   90.00
_cell.angle_beta   90.00
_cell.angle_gamma   90.00
#
_symmetry.space_group_name_H-M   'P 1'
#
loop_
_entity.id
_entity.type
_entity.pdbx_description
1 polymer ?
#
loop_
_entity_poly.entity_id
_entity_poly.type
_entity_poly.pdbx_seq_one_letter_code
_entity_poly.pdbx_strand_id
1 'polypeptide(L)'
;MRGLFLFIGESFRSGGQYSRKKGAPESYDEQIKASQSHIQFIKQFDEKFQLEKSKAVVLTYNTIYNHDLLSVYEQYVEGFSCYEGMMGLNNLFHTALQGIRNIEKYDFLFYIRIDLFLKEKLLESIDVLPEKILFANVCWTKDCICKKLYPRVNDMMMYLPKKFFPKLKFVHLYHDAWYHLIVNGKMNNENIDFMINTFHDSDSQKDFHPLYYIVNRPQAISWYDQNKTFIKEKFFEYVHKKI
;
A
#
# COMPACT_ATOMS: atom_id res chain seq x y z
N MET A 1 14.04 -6.61 -16.73
CA MET A 1 13.82 -5.92 -15.44
C MET A 1 13.05 -6.83 -14.48
N ARG A 2 13.27 -6.69 -13.19
CA ARG A 2 12.68 -7.56 -12.16
C ARG A 2 12.13 -6.76 -11.00
N GLY A 3 10.88 -7.02 -10.60
CA GLY A 3 10.23 -6.35 -9.49
C GLY A 3 10.29 -7.11 -8.18
N LEU A 4 10.21 -6.39 -7.06
CA LEU A 4 9.98 -6.92 -5.74
C LEU A 4 8.69 -6.34 -5.16
N PHE A 5 7.72 -7.19 -4.88
CA PHE A 5 6.48 -6.82 -4.22
C PHE A 5 6.57 -7.10 -2.73
N LEU A 6 6.21 -6.12 -1.91
CA LEU A 6 6.17 -6.26 -0.45
C LEU A 6 4.73 -6.21 0.02
N PHE A 7 4.20 -7.33 0.50
CA PHE A 7 2.88 -7.42 1.11
C PHE A 7 3.04 -7.43 2.63
N ILE A 8 2.70 -6.31 3.25
CA ILE A 8 2.99 -6.09 4.67
C ILE A 8 1.73 -5.64 5.39
N GLY A 9 1.52 -6.15 6.60
CA GLY A 9 0.44 -5.70 7.47
C GLY A 9 -0.33 -6.81 8.16
N GLU A 10 -1.54 -6.50 8.57
CA GLU A 10 -2.41 -7.38 9.36
C GLU A 10 -3.31 -8.22 8.46
N SER A 11 -2.92 -9.48 8.19
CA SER A 11 -3.80 -10.44 7.53
C SER A 11 -4.83 -11.04 8.50
N PHE A 12 -5.93 -11.56 7.98
CA PHE A 12 -6.99 -12.25 8.73
C PHE A 12 -7.49 -11.45 9.93
N ARG A 13 -7.70 -10.18 9.72
CA ARG A 13 -8.14 -9.25 10.73
C ARG A 13 -9.63 -8.95 10.56
N SER A 14 -10.37 -8.90 11.67
CA SER A 14 -11.69 -8.29 11.71
C SER A 14 -11.75 -7.10 12.67
N GLY A 15 -12.79 -6.28 12.54
CA GLY A 15 -13.04 -5.12 13.40
C GLY A 15 -12.25 -3.86 13.02
N GLY A 16 -12.68 -2.75 13.61
CA GLY A 16 -12.08 -1.43 13.42
C GLY A 16 -10.78 -1.23 14.19
N GLN A 17 -10.25 -0.02 14.16
CA GLN A 17 -8.94 0.32 14.74
C GLN A 17 -8.82 0.00 16.25
N TYR A 18 -9.92 0.09 16.98
CA TYR A 18 -9.94 -0.13 18.43
C TYR A 18 -10.52 -1.50 18.86
N SER A 19 -11.07 -2.26 17.91
CA SER A 19 -11.70 -3.57 18.16
C SER A 19 -11.08 -4.69 17.31
N ARG A 20 -9.80 -4.62 17.07
CA ARG A 20 -9.07 -5.57 16.21
C ARG A 20 -9.05 -6.97 16.78
N LYS A 21 -9.50 -7.93 15.99
CA LYS A 21 -9.32 -9.35 16.26
C LYS A 21 -8.41 -9.95 15.20
N LYS A 22 -7.37 -10.66 15.62
CA LYS A 22 -6.44 -11.37 14.73
C LYS A 22 -6.93 -12.80 14.51
N GLY A 23 -6.70 -13.33 13.31
CA GLY A 23 -7.07 -14.71 12.98
C GLY A 23 -8.56 -14.95 13.10
N ALA A 24 -9.37 -13.95 12.75
CA ALA A 24 -10.81 -14.02 12.85
C ALA A 24 -11.37 -14.87 11.70
N PRO A 25 -12.14 -15.95 11.98
CA PRO A 25 -12.68 -16.83 10.94
C PRO A 25 -13.51 -16.09 9.90
N GLU A 26 -14.28 -15.08 10.34
CA GLU A 26 -15.10 -14.24 9.47
C GLU A 26 -14.31 -13.42 8.45
N SER A 27 -12.99 -13.28 8.65
CA SER A 27 -12.11 -12.55 7.74
C SER A 27 -11.39 -13.43 6.72
N TYR A 28 -11.53 -14.74 6.81
CA TYR A 28 -10.76 -15.71 6.04
C TYR A 28 -10.96 -15.55 4.54
N ASP A 29 -12.19 -15.69 4.06
CA ASP A 29 -12.50 -15.67 2.62
C ASP A 29 -12.08 -14.37 1.94
N GLU A 30 -12.35 -13.23 2.58
CA GLU A 30 -12.01 -11.92 2.01
C GLU A 30 -10.48 -11.70 2.01
N GLN A 31 -9.75 -12.22 3.00
CA GLN A 31 -8.29 -12.13 2.99
C GLN A 31 -7.68 -13.02 1.90
N ILE A 32 -8.19 -14.23 1.71
CA ILE A 32 -7.71 -15.13 0.63
C ILE A 32 -7.99 -14.50 -0.73
N LYS A 33 -9.19 -13.95 -0.96
CA LYS A 33 -9.52 -13.22 -2.19
C LYS A 33 -8.60 -12.02 -2.43
N ALA A 34 -8.31 -11.24 -1.38
CA ALA A 34 -7.36 -10.13 -1.48
C ALA A 34 -5.98 -10.63 -1.91
N SER A 35 -5.49 -11.70 -1.28
CA SER A 35 -4.19 -12.29 -1.62
C SER A 35 -4.14 -12.86 -3.05
N GLN A 36 -5.24 -13.45 -3.52
CA GLN A 36 -5.36 -13.87 -4.92
C GLN A 36 -5.31 -12.68 -5.89
N SER A 37 -5.94 -11.55 -5.53
CA SER A 37 -5.85 -10.32 -6.34
C SER A 37 -4.42 -9.78 -6.42
N HIS A 38 -3.62 -9.96 -5.38
CA HIS A 38 -2.19 -9.61 -5.38
C HIS A 38 -1.41 -10.44 -6.41
N ILE A 39 -1.63 -11.75 -6.42
CA ILE A 39 -0.96 -12.65 -7.38
C ILE A 39 -1.37 -12.35 -8.82
N GLN A 40 -2.67 -12.10 -9.04
CA GLN A 40 -3.16 -11.68 -10.34
C GLN A 40 -2.52 -10.35 -10.78
N PHE A 41 -2.42 -9.39 -9.88
CA PHE A 41 -1.77 -8.11 -10.16
C PHE A 41 -0.30 -8.28 -10.52
N ILE A 42 0.50 -9.07 -9.76
CA ILE A 42 1.91 -9.33 -10.10
C ILE A 42 2.02 -9.92 -11.51
N LYS A 43 1.22 -10.96 -11.79
CA LYS A 43 1.24 -11.62 -13.09
C LYS A 43 0.95 -10.65 -14.24
N GLN A 44 -0.13 -9.91 -14.13
CA GLN A 44 -0.55 -8.94 -15.14
C GLN A 44 0.45 -7.77 -15.27
N PHE A 45 1.08 -7.36 -14.16
CA PHE A 45 2.11 -6.33 -14.14
C PHE A 45 3.37 -6.80 -14.89
N ASP A 46 3.84 -8.03 -14.61
CA ASP A 46 4.97 -8.63 -15.31
C ASP A 46 4.69 -8.75 -16.82
N GLU A 47 3.49 -9.19 -17.20
CA GLU A 47 3.07 -9.29 -18.60
C GLU A 47 3.00 -7.93 -19.29
N LYS A 48 2.35 -6.93 -18.67
CA LYS A 48 2.19 -5.58 -19.23
C LYS A 48 3.52 -4.90 -19.52
N PHE A 49 4.48 -5.05 -18.61
CA PHE A 49 5.78 -4.38 -18.72
C PHE A 49 6.91 -5.29 -19.21
N GLN A 50 6.58 -6.50 -19.66
CA GLN A 50 7.55 -7.49 -20.18
C GLN A 50 8.71 -7.74 -19.21
N LEU A 51 8.38 -7.93 -17.94
CA LEU A 51 9.37 -8.15 -16.88
C LEU A 51 9.79 -9.61 -16.79
N GLU A 52 10.97 -9.85 -16.22
CA GLU A 52 11.28 -11.15 -15.64
C GLU A 52 10.29 -11.43 -14.50
N LYS A 53 10.11 -12.73 -14.17
CA LYS A 53 9.20 -13.12 -13.09
C LYS A 53 9.57 -12.37 -11.79
N SER A 54 8.72 -11.46 -11.37
CA SER A 54 8.86 -10.71 -10.13
C SER A 54 8.79 -11.61 -8.89
N LYS A 55 9.21 -11.10 -7.76
CA LYS A 55 9.20 -11.82 -6.48
C LYS A 55 8.35 -11.07 -5.45
N ALA A 56 7.89 -11.81 -4.43
CA ALA A 56 7.10 -11.29 -3.35
C ALA A 56 7.74 -11.60 -1.98
N VAL A 57 7.73 -10.62 -1.09
CA VAL A 57 7.99 -10.81 0.34
C VAL A 57 6.70 -10.52 1.09
N VAL A 58 6.31 -11.44 1.95
CA VAL A 58 5.11 -11.34 2.78
C VAL A 58 5.54 -11.24 4.24
N LEU A 59 5.08 -10.21 4.92
CA LEU A 59 5.30 -10.01 6.35
C LEU A 59 3.97 -9.67 7.04
N THR A 60 3.50 -10.56 7.91
CA THR A 60 2.20 -10.44 8.53
C THR A 60 2.17 -10.97 9.97
N TYR A 61 1.02 -10.84 10.62
CA TYR A 61 0.81 -11.42 11.94
C TYR A 61 0.80 -12.95 11.91
N ASN A 62 1.27 -13.57 13.00
CA ASN A 62 1.09 -14.98 13.19
C ASN A 62 -0.39 -15.30 13.46
N THR A 63 -0.99 -16.13 12.61
CA THR A 63 -2.36 -16.63 12.72
C THR A 63 -2.42 -18.09 12.30
N ILE A 64 -3.48 -18.79 12.68
CA ILE A 64 -3.69 -20.19 12.31
C ILE A 64 -3.84 -20.41 10.79
N TYR A 65 -4.11 -19.35 10.02
CA TYR A 65 -4.34 -19.38 8.57
C TYR A 65 -3.09 -19.03 7.74
N ASN A 66 -1.93 -18.87 8.38
CA ASN A 66 -0.72 -18.43 7.66
C ASN A 66 -0.22 -19.46 6.64
N HIS A 67 -0.50 -20.73 6.84
CA HIS A 67 -0.20 -21.76 5.85
C HIS A 67 -0.99 -21.56 4.56
N ASP A 68 -2.28 -21.29 4.66
CA ASP A 68 -3.15 -21.04 3.51
C ASP A 68 -2.72 -19.77 2.78
N LEU A 69 -2.39 -18.73 3.55
CA LEU A 69 -1.85 -17.48 3.00
C LEU A 69 -0.57 -17.72 2.21
N LEU A 70 0.39 -18.47 2.78
CA LEU A 70 1.65 -18.81 2.11
C LEU A 70 1.40 -19.57 0.81
N SER A 71 0.46 -20.52 0.80
CA SER A 71 0.10 -21.31 -0.39
C SER A 71 -0.36 -20.41 -1.55
N VAL A 72 -1.09 -19.32 -1.27
CA VAL A 72 -1.49 -18.36 -2.32
C VAL A 72 -0.28 -17.68 -2.96
N TYR A 73 0.77 -17.36 -2.19
CA TYR A 73 1.95 -16.66 -2.71
C TYR A 73 3.06 -17.60 -3.22
N GLU A 74 2.94 -18.90 -3.06
CA GLU A 74 4.01 -19.91 -3.24
C GLU A 74 4.84 -19.69 -4.52
N GLN A 75 4.20 -19.41 -5.65
CA GLN A 75 4.88 -19.25 -6.94
C GLN A 75 5.80 -18.00 -7.02
N TYR A 76 5.53 -16.99 -6.19
CA TYR A 76 6.22 -15.70 -6.23
C TYR A 76 7.04 -15.43 -4.98
N VAL A 77 6.76 -16.13 -3.87
CA VAL A 77 7.36 -15.83 -2.58
C VAL A 77 8.89 -16.03 -2.60
N GLU A 78 9.61 -15.01 -2.16
CA GLU A 78 11.04 -15.06 -1.85
C GLU A 78 11.26 -15.08 -0.34
N GLY A 79 10.35 -14.49 0.41
CA GLY A 79 10.38 -14.49 1.88
C GLY A 79 8.97 -14.40 2.45
N PHE A 80 8.72 -15.22 3.48
CA PHE A 80 7.50 -15.19 4.27
C PHE A 80 7.88 -15.16 5.74
N SER A 81 7.41 -14.15 6.47
CA SER A 81 7.68 -14.01 7.90
C SER A 81 6.41 -13.63 8.64
N CYS A 82 6.27 -14.22 9.83
CA CYS A 82 5.19 -13.90 10.74
C CYS A 82 5.77 -13.34 12.03
N TYR A 83 5.05 -12.44 12.67
CA TYR A 83 5.47 -11.86 13.93
C TYR A 83 4.36 -11.94 14.97
N GLU A 84 4.81 -12.09 16.19
CA GLU A 84 3.96 -12.04 17.38
C GLU A 84 3.80 -10.58 17.85
N GLY A 85 2.68 -10.28 18.45
CA GLY A 85 2.45 -8.97 19.04
C GLY A 85 2.04 -7.88 18.03
N MET A 86 1.86 -6.67 18.53
CA MET A 86 1.48 -5.52 17.72
C MET A 86 2.74 -4.71 17.34
N MET A 87 3.21 -4.88 16.14
CA MET A 87 4.21 -3.99 15.57
C MET A 87 3.52 -2.88 14.77
N GLY A 88 3.99 -1.66 14.89
CA GLY A 88 3.59 -0.60 13.97
C GLY A 88 4.03 -0.91 12.54
N LEU A 89 3.26 -0.46 11.55
CA LEU A 89 3.51 -0.72 10.13
C LEU A 89 4.92 -0.29 9.69
N ASN A 90 5.48 0.76 10.28
CA ASN A 90 6.87 1.18 10.06
C ASN A 90 7.88 0.11 10.42
N ASN A 91 7.76 -0.43 11.63
CA ASN A 91 8.69 -1.45 12.10
C ASN A 91 8.62 -2.68 11.19
N LEU A 92 7.41 -3.04 10.73
CA LEU A 92 7.21 -4.13 9.79
C LEU A 92 7.89 -3.86 8.45
N PHE A 93 7.74 -2.66 7.91
CA PHE A 93 8.39 -2.29 6.66
C PHE A 93 9.90 -2.37 6.76
N HIS A 94 10.49 -1.82 7.82
CA HIS A 94 11.94 -1.90 8.05
C HIS A 94 12.39 -3.34 8.28
N THR A 95 11.63 -4.14 9.01
CA THR A 95 11.92 -5.57 9.20
C THR A 95 11.89 -6.33 7.88
N ALA A 96 10.90 -6.07 7.02
CA ALA A 96 10.83 -6.66 5.69
C ALA A 96 12.06 -6.29 4.85
N LEU A 97 12.45 -5.02 4.84
CA LEU A 97 13.63 -4.56 4.11
C LEU A 97 14.93 -5.20 4.61
N GLN A 98 15.08 -5.35 5.92
CA GLN A 98 16.25 -6.01 6.51
C GLN A 98 16.31 -7.51 6.15
N GLY A 99 15.16 -8.16 6.01
CA GLY A 99 15.05 -9.55 5.57
C GLY A 99 15.38 -9.79 4.10
N ILE A 100 15.39 -8.73 3.27
CA ILE A 100 15.67 -8.86 1.84
C ILE A 100 17.17 -8.95 1.60
N ARG A 101 17.65 -10.15 1.27
CA ARG A 101 19.02 -10.33 0.83
C ARG A 101 19.20 -9.75 -0.56
N ASN A 102 20.13 -8.78 -0.68
CA ASN A 102 20.51 -8.22 -1.99
C ASN A 102 19.34 -7.53 -2.74
N ILE A 103 18.78 -6.47 -2.13
CA ILE A 103 17.72 -5.66 -2.73
C ILE A 103 18.13 -5.07 -4.11
N GLU A 104 19.43 -4.90 -4.34
CA GLU A 104 20.00 -4.32 -5.56
C GLU A 104 19.78 -5.16 -6.83
N LYS A 105 19.39 -6.44 -6.68
CA LYS A 105 19.00 -7.30 -7.82
C LYS A 105 17.65 -6.95 -8.44
N TYR A 106 16.87 -6.09 -7.77
CA TYR A 106 15.57 -5.63 -8.25
C TYR A 106 15.65 -4.23 -8.85
N ASP A 107 14.80 -3.94 -9.82
CA ASP A 107 14.73 -2.65 -10.50
C ASP A 107 13.71 -1.71 -9.87
N PHE A 108 12.76 -2.26 -9.13
CA PHE A 108 11.80 -1.52 -8.31
C PHE A 108 11.31 -2.35 -7.13
N LEU A 109 10.73 -1.63 -6.16
CA LEU A 109 9.99 -2.18 -5.04
C LEU A 109 8.56 -1.66 -5.09
N PHE A 110 7.57 -2.54 -4.93
CA PHE A 110 6.18 -2.17 -4.83
C PHE A 110 5.62 -2.65 -3.48
N TYR A 111 5.54 -1.72 -2.54
CA TYR A 111 4.89 -1.95 -1.25
C TYR A 111 3.37 -1.87 -1.41
N ILE A 112 2.67 -2.84 -0.84
CA ILE A 112 1.20 -2.94 -0.81
C ILE A 112 0.80 -3.50 0.56
N ARG A 113 -0.16 -2.89 1.21
CA ARG A 113 -0.71 -3.48 2.42
C ARG A 113 -1.41 -4.80 2.10
N ILE A 114 -1.18 -5.80 2.97
CA ILE A 114 -1.67 -7.17 2.74
C ILE A 114 -3.21 -7.29 2.84
N ASP A 115 -3.86 -6.35 3.52
CA ASP A 115 -5.31 -6.29 3.69
C ASP A 115 -6.05 -5.52 2.58
N LEU A 116 -5.40 -5.28 1.44
CA LEU A 116 -6.01 -4.65 0.27
C LEU A 116 -6.46 -5.68 -0.76
N PHE A 117 -7.68 -5.59 -1.22
CA PHE A 117 -8.09 -6.19 -2.49
C PHE A 117 -7.75 -5.22 -3.62
N LEU A 118 -6.97 -5.66 -4.61
CA LEU A 118 -6.55 -4.84 -5.75
C LEU A 118 -7.56 -4.99 -6.89
N LYS A 119 -7.99 -3.86 -7.45
CA LYS A 119 -8.89 -3.81 -8.60
C LYS A 119 -8.09 -3.70 -9.91
N GLU A 120 -8.66 -4.16 -11.01
CA GLU A 120 -8.05 -4.08 -12.35
C GLU A 120 -7.60 -2.66 -12.72
N LYS A 121 -8.35 -1.67 -12.32
CA LYS A 121 -8.04 -0.26 -12.56
C LYS A 121 -6.71 0.19 -11.94
N LEU A 122 -6.16 -0.53 -10.96
CA LEU A 122 -4.82 -0.26 -10.45
C LEU A 122 -3.78 -0.44 -11.54
N LEU A 123 -3.84 -1.52 -12.29
CA LEU A 123 -2.91 -1.78 -13.39
C LEU A 123 -3.11 -0.81 -14.55
N GLU A 124 -4.36 -0.46 -14.84
CA GLU A 124 -4.70 0.52 -15.88
C GLU A 124 -4.14 1.90 -15.57
N SER A 125 -4.07 2.28 -14.27
CA SER A 125 -3.56 3.58 -13.84
C SER A 125 -2.04 3.76 -13.99
N ILE A 126 -1.32 2.72 -14.40
CA ILE A 126 0.15 2.72 -14.58
C ILE A 126 0.44 2.43 -16.06
N ASP A 127 0.54 3.47 -16.88
CA ASP A 127 0.74 3.32 -18.33
C ASP A 127 2.16 2.91 -18.70
N VAL A 128 3.14 3.44 -17.98
CA VAL A 128 4.56 3.16 -18.13
C VAL A 128 5.20 2.89 -16.77
N LEU A 129 6.30 2.14 -16.72
CA LEU A 129 7.03 1.96 -15.47
C LEU A 129 7.46 3.31 -14.92
N PRO A 130 7.03 3.69 -13.71
CA PRO A 130 7.27 5.02 -13.21
C PRO A 130 8.76 5.26 -12.91
N GLU A 131 9.26 6.41 -13.33
CA GLU A 131 10.58 6.86 -12.90
C GLU A 131 10.55 7.63 -11.57
N LYS A 132 9.37 7.99 -11.11
CA LYS A 132 9.12 8.66 -9.83
C LYS A 132 8.61 7.68 -8.80
N ILE A 133 8.68 8.07 -7.53
CA ILE A 133 7.98 7.36 -6.47
C ILE A 133 6.48 7.58 -6.70
N LEU A 134 5.73 6.48 -6.78
CA LEU A 134 4.31 6.55 -7.07
C LEU A 134 3.49 6.07 -5.87
N PHE A 135 2.60 6.91 -5.39
CA PHE A 135 1.64 6.57 -4.35
C PHE A 135 0.25 6.37 -4.95
N ALA A 136 -0.62 5.61 -4.27
CA ALA A 136 -1.98 5.37 -4.75
C ALA A 136 -2.75 6.68 -4.95
N ASN A 137 -2.73 7.52 -3.94
CA ASN A 137 -3.44 8.79 -3.92
C ASN A 137 -2.89 9.73 -2.84
N VAL A 138 -3.29 10.98 -2.93
CA VAL A 138 -3.05 11.96 -1.87
C VAL A 138 -3.94 11.63 -0.67
N CYS A 139 -3.34 11.43 0.50
CA CYS A 139 -4.10 11.32 1.73
C CYS A 139 -4.45 12.73 2.25
N TRP A 140 -5.73 12.92 2.57
CA TRP A 140 -6.16 14.18 3.15
C TRP A 140 -6.91 13.95 4.47
N THR A 141 -6.33 14.44 5.57
CA THR A 141 -7.03 14.58 6.83
C THR A 141 -6.98 16.03 7.27
N LYS A 142 -8.08 16.50 7.88
CA LYS A 142 -8.25 17.88 8.31
C LYS A 142 -7.14 18.38 9.23
N ASP A 143 -6.53 17.49 10.00
CA ASP A 143 -5.58 17.82 11.08
C ASP A 143 -4.14 17.39 10.77
N CYS A 144 -3.81 17.14 9.51
CA CYS A 144 -2.46 16.73 9.14
C CYS A 144 -1.45 17.87 9.34
N ILE A 145 -0.44 17.66 10.18
CA ILE A 145 0.68 18.57 10.40
C ILE A 145 1.41 18.93 9.10
N CYS A 146 1.42 18.00 8.15
CA CYS A 146 2.05 18.16 6.84
C CYS A 146 1.31 19.10 5.87
N LYS A 147 0.16 19.67 6.25
CA LYS A 147 -0.62 20.60 5.42
C LYS A 147 0.18 21.76 4.85
N LYS A 148 1.20 22.23 5.59
CA LYS A 148 1.96 23.41 5.21
C LYS A 148 3.06 23.16 4.19
N LEU A 149 3.48 21.91 4.01
CA LEU A 149 4.65 21.59 3.20
C LEU A 149 4.32 20.77 1.94
N TYR A 150 3.46 19.74 2.04
CA TYR A 150 3.18 18.83 0.93
C TYR A 150 1.81 18.16 1.10
N PRO A 151 1.17 17.69 -0.02
CA PRO A 151 0.05 16.80 0.11
C PRO A 151 0.48 15.52 0.83
N ARG A 152 -0.26 15.10 1.84
CA ARG A 152 -0.03 13.87 2.56
C ARG A 152 -0.28 12.69 1.63
N VAL A 153 0.58 11.70 1.67
CA VAL A 153 0.42 10.48 0.90
C VAL A 153 -0.37 9.43 1.69
N ASN A 154 -1.10 8.62 0.96
CA ASN A 154 -1.76 7.45 1.51
C ASN A 154 -0.70 6.35 1.75
N ASP A 155 -0.74 5.70 2.91
CA ASP A 155 0.17 4.63 3.33
C ASP A 155 -0.24 3.23 2.84
N MET A 156 -1.20 3.15 1.91
CA MET A 156 -1.74 1.87 1.44
C MET A 156 -0.81 1.16 0.46
N MET A 157 -0.18 1.90 -0.43
CA MET A 157 0.78 1.37 -1.38
C MET A 157 1.78 2.42 -1.86
N MET A 158 2.97 1.96 -2.24
CA MET A 158 4.04 2.79 -2.76
C MET A 158 4.87 2.01 -3.77
N TYR A 159 4.99 2.50 -4.98
CA TYR A 159 5.98 2.04 -5.95
C TYR A 159 7.25 2.87 -5.81
N LEU A 160 8.41 2.21 -5.75
CA LEU A 160 9.70 2.86 -5.56
C LEU A 160 10.70 2.35 -6.60
N PRO A 161 11.14 3.19 -7.57
CA PRO A 161 12.21 2.84 -8.51
C PRO A 161 13.56 2.62 -7.81
N LYS A 162 14.40 1.76 -8.37
CA LYS A 162 15.73 1.40 -7.84
C LYS A 162 16.59 2.60 -7.47
N LYS A 163 16.57 3.66 -8.27
CA LYS A 163 17.35 4.89 -8.01
C LYS A 163 17.08 5.53 -6.65
N PHE A 164 15.96 5.19 -6.02
CA PHE A 164 15.59 5.68 -4.69
C PHE A 164 15.86 4.68 -3.56
N PHE A 165 16.37 3.47 -3.83
CA PHE A 165 16.68 2.49 -2.78
C PHE A 165 17.63 3.03 -1.69
N PRO A 166 18.63 3.86 -1.98
CA PRO A 166 19.44 4.48 -0.93
C PRO A 166 18.66 5.36 0.04
N LYS A 167 17.43 5.78 -0.34
CA LYS A 167 16.53 6.57 0.49
C LYS A 167 15.60 5.74 1.38
N LEU A 168 15.57 4.41 1.22
CA LEU A 168 14.65 3.53 1.97
C LEU A 168 14.80 3.64 3.49
N LYS A 169 15.98 3.94 3.99
CA LYS A 169 16.23 4.17 5.42
C LYS A 169 15.44 5.35 6.01
N PHE A 170 14.90 6.23 5.18
CA PHE A 170 14.10 7.38 5.57
C PHE A 170 12.60 7.18 5.37
N VAL A 171 12.19 6.01 4.82
CA VAL A 171 10.78 5.73 4.58
C VAL A 171 10.14 5.26 5.88
N HIS A 172 9.09 5.92 6.27
CA HIS A 172 8.18 5.52 7.33
C HIS A 172 6.78 5.41 6.75
N LEU A 173 6.07 4.34 7.03
CA LEU A 173 4.75 4.04 6.46
C LEU A 173 3.58 4.61 7.27
N TYR A 174 3.82 5.61 8.09
CA TYR A 174 2.75 6.37 8.73
C TYR A 174 2.36 7.59 7.89
N HIS A 175 1.38 8.29 8.37
CA HIS A 175 0.88 9.54 7.81
C HIS A 175 1.95 10.59 7.48
N ASP A 176 3.11 10.46 8.05
CA ASP A 176 4.28 11.30 7.88
C ASP A 176 5.40 10.64 7.07
N ALA A 177 5.15 9.49 6.44
CA ALA A 177 6.10 8.82 5.54
C ALA A 177 6.71 9.79 4.51
N TRP A 178 5.87 10.65 3.98
CA TRP A 178 6.23 11.71 3.10
C TRP A 178 7.16 12.74 3.72
N TYR A 179 6.87 13.19 4.94
CA TYR A 179 7.71 14.11 5.67
C TYR A 179 9.12 13.56 5.84
N HIS A 180 9.24 12.30 6.24
CA HIS A 180 10.54 11.65 6.42
C HIS A 180 11.30 11.48 5.11
N LEU A 181 10.65 11.12 4.02
CA LEU A 181 11.27 11.06 2.70
C LEU A 181 11.80 12.43 2.26
N ILE A 182 11.01 13.48 2.43
CA ILE A 182 11.40 14.82 2.02
C ILE A 182 12.48 15.39 2.92
N VAL A 183 12.24 15.44 4.23
CA VAL A 183 13.14 16.08 5.17
C VAL A 183 14.43 15.28 5.33
N ASN A 184 14.32 14.00 5.66
CA ASN A 184 15.47 13.15 5.93
C ASN A 184 16.08 12.56 4.65
N GLY A 185 15.25 12.23 3.67
CA GLY A 185 15.64 11.68 2.38
C GLY A 185 16.10 12.72 1.36
N LYS A 186 15.91 14.00 1.65
CA LYS A 186 16.17 15.12 0.71
C LYS A 186 15.44 14.92 -0.63
N MET A 187 14.19 14.49 -0.56
CA MET A 187 13.31 14.34 -1.71
C MET A 187 12.48 15.62 -1.88
N ASN A 188 12.03 15.88 -3.09
CA ASN A 188 11.15 16.99 -3.44
C ASN A 188 9.92 16.50 -4.24
N ASN A 189 8.98 17.40 -4.52
CA ASN A 189 7.77 17.08 -5.27
C ASN A 189 8.04 16.53 -6.67
N GLU A 190 9.16 16.89 -7.29
CA GLU A 190 9.53 16.42 -8.63
C GLU A 190 9.81 14.92 -8.66
N ASN A 191 10.14 14.34 -7.50
CA ASN A 191 10.45 12.91 -7.37
C ASN A 191 9.22 12.03 -7.17
N ILE A 192 8.03 12.60 -7.10
CA ILE A 192 6.84 11.92 -6.63
C ILE A 192 5.65 12.17 -7.54
N ASP A 193 4.80 11.15 -7.64
CA ASP A 193 3.58 11.18 -8.41
C ASP A 193 2.47 10.36 -7.73
N PHE A 194 1.26 10.40 -8.26
CA PHE A 194 0.09 9.72 -7.75
C PHE A 194 -0.62 8.96 -8.86
N MET A 195 -1.06 7.72 -8.58
CA MET A 195 -1.84 6.92 -9.53
C MET A 195 -3.18 7.58 -9.85
N ILE A 196 -3.79 8.20 -8.84
CA ILE A 196 -4.99 9.00 -9.00
C ILE A 196 -4.90 10.30 -8.17
N ASN A 197 -5.42 11.38 -8.72
CA ASN A 197 -5.48 12.68 -8.06
C ASN A 197 -6.77 12.82 -7.23
N THR A 198 -7.05 11.85 -6.37
CA THR A 198 -8.21 11.89 -5.48
C THR A 198 -7.78 11.90 -4.02
N PHE A 199 -8.59 12.54 -3.19
CA PHE A 199 -8.44 12.48 -1.74
C PHE A 199 -9.32 11.36 -1.23
N HIS A 200 -8.73 10.41 -0.51
CA HIS A 200 -9.49 9.27 -0.03
C HIS A 200 -9.16 8.90 1.39
N ASP A 201 -10.17 8.95 2.25
CA ASP A 201 -10.17 8.38 3.59
C ASP A 201 -11.12 7.17 3.75
N SER A 202 -11.85 6.82 2.68
CA SER A 202 -12.82 5.72 2.73
C SER A 202 -12.31 4.45 2.06
N ASP A 203 -11.09 4.09 2.38
CA ASP A 203 -10.38 2.93 1.82
C ASP A 203 -11.09 1.58 2.02
N SER A 204 -12.16 1.56 2.83
CA SER A 204 -12.88 0.34 3.19
C SER A 204 -14.12 0.07 2.35
N GLN A 205 -14.51 0.94 1.43
CA GLN A 205 -15.69 0.72 0.61
C GLN A 205 -15.35 0.07 -0.72
N LYS A 206 -15.91 -1.13 -0.95
CA LYS A 206 -15.75 -1.88 -2.20
C LYS A 206 -16.02 -1.05 -3.45
N ASP A 207 -17.01 -0.17 -3.38
CA ASP A 207 -17.52 0.56 -4.54
C ASP A 207 -16.89 1.95 -4.71
N PHE A 208 -16.06 2.36 -3.77
CA PHE A 208 -15.70 3.76 -3.65
C PHE A 208 -14.31 4.08 -4.21
N HIS A 209 -13.27 3.40 -3.73
CA HIS A 209 -11.93 3.63 -4.23
C HIS A 209 -11.70 2.87 -5.53
N PRO A 210 -11.27 3.54 -6.62
CA PRO A 210 -11.15 2.89 -7.91
C PRO A 210 -10.06 1.83 -7.98
N LEU A 211 -9.01 1.93 -7.17
CA LEU A 211 -7.82 1.08 -7.28
C LEU A 211 -7.85 -0.13 -6.34
N TYR A 212 -8.46 0.00 -5.17
CA TYR A 212 -8.47 -1.04 -4.13
C TYR A 212 -9.61 -0.85 -3.12
N TYR A 213 -9.78 -1.80 -2.21
CA TYR A 213 -10.51 -1.62 -0.95
C TYR A 213 -9.85 -2.42 0.17
N ILE A 214 -10.02 -1.98 1.43
CA ILE A 214 -9.52 -2.70 2.59
C ILE A 214 -10.53 -3.77 2.97
N VAL A 215 -10.08 -5.03 3.03
CA VAL A 215 -10.95 -6.13 3.44
C VAL A 215 -11.24 -6.09 4.94
N ASN A 216 -12.45 -6.49 5.32
CA ASN A 216 -12.87 -6.66 6.73
C ASN A 216 -12.86 -5.38 7.61
N ARG A 217 -13.08 -4.21 7.00
CA ARG A 217 -13.26 -2.94 7.71
C ARG A 217 -14.65 -2.34 7.52
N PRO A 218 -15.67 -2.76 8.26
CA PRO A 218 -17.04 -2.26 8.06
C PRO A 218 -17.28 -0.80 8.52
N GLN A 219 -16.40 -0.24 9.34
CA GLN A 219 -16.66 1.04 10.04
C GLN A 219 -16.33 2.33 9.29
N ALA A 220 -15.60 2.30 8.17
CA ALA A 220 -15.29 3.51 7.44
C ALA A 220 -16.45 4.05 6.58
N ILE A 221 -17.50 3.25 6.40
CA ILE A 221 -18.69 3.62 5.63
C ILE A 221 -19.39 4.83 6.25
N SER A 222 -19.58 4.84 7.58
CA SER A 222 -20.32 5.91 8.25
C SER A 222 -19.58 7.26 8.24
N TRP A 223 -18.26 7.26 8.35
CA TRP A 223 -17.48 8.50 8.32
C TRP A 223 -17.49 9.15 6.93
N TYR A 224 -17.37 8.33 5.88
CA TYR A 224 -17.41 8.82 4.51
C TYR A 224 -18.75 9.43 4.14
N ASP A 225 -19.85 8.75 4.44
CA ASP A 225 -21.20 9.25 4.12
C ASP A 225 -21.48 10.58 4.82
N GLN A 226 -20.95 10.76 6.04
CA GLN A 226 -21.04 12.03 6.78
C GLN A 226 -20.16 13.15 6.18
N ASN A 227 -19.08 12.81 5.47
CA ASN A 227 -18.10 13.79 4.97
C ASN A 227 -18.05 13.91 3.44
N LYS A 228 -18.96 13.25 2.72
CA LYS A 228 -18.97 13.16 1.27
C LYS A 228 -18.94 14.52 0.55
N THR A 229 -19.69 15.49 1.00
CA THR A 229 -19.74 16.84 0.44
C THR A 229 -18.41 17.57 0.64
N PHE A 230 -17.87 17.52 1.85
CA PHE A 230 -16.60 18.12 2.20
C PHE A 230 -15.41 17.55 1.40
N ILE A 231 -15.38 16.23 1.17
CA ILE A 231 -14.35 15.57 0.38
C ILE A 231 -14.42 16.03 -1.08
N LYS A 232 -15.62 16.14 -1.64
CA LYS A 232 -15.82 16.66 -3.00
C LYS A 232 -15.37 18.11 -3.16
N GLU A 233 -15.74 18.98 -2.22
CA GLU A 233 -15.35 20.40 -2.24
C GLU A 233 -13.83 20.57 -2.18
N LYS A 234 -13.15 19.81 -1.34
CA LYS A 234 -11.69 19.86 -1.22
C LYS A 234 -10.94 19.28 -2.42
N PHE A 235 -11.51 18.30 -3.10
CA PHE A 235 -10.99 17.81 -4.35
C PHE A 235 -11.00 18.91 -5.43
N PHE A 236 -12.10 19.64 -5.56
CA PHE A 236 -12.18 20.76 -6.49
C PHE A 236 -11.17 21.87 -6.17
N GLU A 237 -11.01 22.25 -4.91
CA GLU A 237 -10.00 23.26 -4.50
C GLU A 237 -8.56 22.83 -4.86
N TYR A 238 -8.23 21.54 -4.75
CA TYR A 238 -6.90 21.03 -5.05
C TYR A 238 -6.62 20.98 -6.56
N VAL A 239 -7.58 20.50 -7.34
CA VAL A 239 -7.47 20.43 -8.82
C VAL A 239 -7.31 21.84 -9.40
N HIS A 240 -8.08 22.80 -8.92
CA HIS A 240 -8.01 24.20 -9.41
C HIS A 240 -6.77 24.98 -8.94
N LYS A 241 -6.06 24.51 -7.88
CA LYS A 241 -4.79 25.14 -7.45
C LYS A 241 -3.56 24.59 -8.17
N LYS A 242 -3.70 23.51 -8.96
CA LYS A 242 -2.61 22.91 -9.74
C LYS A 242 -2.67 23.23 -11.24
N ILE A 243 -3.73 23.91 -11.70
CA ILE A 243 -3.86 24.49 -13.03
C ILE A 243 -3.56 26.00 -12.95
#